data_8f658b3fd177ed743af595bae1978c7f
#
_entry.id   8f658b3fd177ed743af595bae1978c7f
#
_cell.length_a   1.000
_cell.length_b   1.000
_cell.length_c   1.000
_cell.angle_alpha   90.00
_cell.angle_beta   90.00
_cell.angle_gamma   90.00
#
_symmetry.space_group_name_H-M   'P 1'
#
loop_
_entity.id
_entity.type
_entity.pdbx_description
1 polymer ?
#
loop_
_entity_poly.entity_id
_entity_poly.type
_entity_poly.pdbx_seq_one_letter_code
_entity_poly.pdbx_strand_id
1 'polypeptide(L)'
;YLPSGIASITDRVAARHWGKALAIHELAPNTAFLLAPLMVEAALGVVEWRTGLMVLGFAALALAGIFKWRGWGADYCGEIPDRRVMAAIAAKPAAWLMMLSFGIGISGTLGLYSMLPLFLVSDHGMERQWANSLLAFSRVGSLAAAGFGGWAADRFGPRTTIRVVFLLSGLLIMGLGVLRGPGLIAAVFCQPVLAVCFFPAGFSLLSRISSRRSQNITIAVTIPMAFLIGGGIVPLFLGWMGDAGEFGRAIMLIGLATTLASSATLGLPGPEVDTPEGIA
;
A
#
# COMPACT_ATOMS: atom_id res chain seq x y z
N TYR A 1 -7.15 9.78 -9.76
CA TYR A 1 -8.20 9.23 -8.87
C TYR A 1 -7.79 9.24 -7.40
N LEU A 2 -6.68 8.57 -7.02
CA LEU A 2 -6.33 8.32 -5.61
C LEU A 2 -6.23 9.60 -4.75
N PRO A 3 -5.53 10.68 -5.15
CA PRO A 3 -5.47 11.90 -4.36
C PRO A 3 -6.84 12.53 -4.11
N SER A 4 -7.66 12.62 -5.15
CA SER A 4 -9.01 13.19 -5.06
C SER A 4 -9.97 12.28 -4.27
N GLY A 5 -9.84 10.96 -4.42
CA GLY A 5 -10.64 9.99 -3.69
C GLY A 5 -10.41 10.07 -2.18
N ILE A 6 -9.14 10.05 -1.75
CA ILE A 6 -8.77 10.15 -0.34
C ILE A 6 -9.20 11.49 0.24
N ALA A 7 -8.95 12.60 -0.48
CA ALA A 7 -9.35 13.92 -0.04
C ALA A 7 -10.88 14.02 0.12
N SER A 8 -11.66 13.45 -0.79
CA SER A 8 -13.13 13.43 -0.71
C SER A 8 -13.64 12.59 0.47
N ILE A 9 -12.99 11.47 0.79
CA ILE A 9 -13.35 10.63 1.94
C ILE A 9 -13.08 11.39 3.24
N THR A 10 -11.90 11.97 3.38
CA THR A 10 -11.49 12.67 4.60
C THR A 10 -12.23 14.01 4.79
N ASP A 11 -12.76 14.59 3.74
CA ASP A 11 -13.63 15.76 3.81
C ASP A 11 -15.02 15.46 4.41
N ARG A 12 -15.55 14.28 4.11
CA ARG A 12 -16.93 13.88 4.48
C ARG A 12 -17.03 13.04 5.74
N VAL A 13 -15.94 12.42 6.16
CA VAL A 13 -15.88 11.52 7.31
C VAL A 13 -15.17 12.20 8.47
N ALA A 14 -15.70 12.09 9.69
CA ALA A 14 -15.05 12.61 10.87
C ALA A 14 -13.67 11.94 11.08
N ALA A 15 -12.65 12.72 11.48
CA ALA A 15 -11.26 12.27 11.60
C ALA A 15 -11.08 11.00 12.47
N ARG A 16 -11.93 10.82 13.48
CA ARG A 16 -11.96 9.61 14.33
C ARG A 16 -12.33 8.31 13.59
N HIS A 17 -12.83 8.40 12.37
CA HIS A 17 -13.27 7.27 11.54
C HIS A 17 -12.51 7.16 10.20
N TRP A 18 -11.46 7.97 10.01
CA TRP A 18 -10.68 7.95 8.77
C TRP A 18 -10.05 6.59 8.50
N GLY A 19 -9.54 5.91 9.53
CA GLY A 19 -8.97 4.57 9.38
C GLY A 19 -9.96 3.58 8.80
N LYS A 20 -11.19 3.52 9.31
CA LYS A 20 -12.25 2.64 8.79
C LYS A 20 -12.69 3.02 7.38
N ALA A 21 -12.89 4.30 7.12
CA ALA A 21 -13.33 4.78 5.80
C ALA A 21 -12.27 4.48 4.72
N LEU A 22 -10.99 4.69 5.04
CA LEU A 22 -9.88 4.40 4.15
C LEU A 22 -9.65 2.89 4.00
N ALA A 23 -9.94 2.09 5.04
CA ALA A 23 -9.93 0.63 4.93
C ALA A 23 -10.98 0.11 3.93
N ILE A 24 -12.18 0.68 3.93
CA ILE A 24 -13.22 0.37 2.93
C ILE A 24 -12.74 0.74 1.52
N HIS A 25 -12.10 1.90 1.36
CA HIS A 25 -11.50 2.30 0.09
C HIS A 25 -10.43 1.31 -0.38
N GLU A 26 -9.59 0.81 0.54
CA GLU A 26 -8.53 -0.14 0.24
C GLU A 26 -9.04 -1.56 -0.12
N LEU A 27 -10.31 -1.87 0.11
CA LEU A 27 -10.89 -3.14 -0.36
C LEU A 27 -10.85 -3.24 -1.89
N ALA A 28 -11.04 -2.13 -2.62
CA ALA A 28 -11.04 -2.12 -4.07
C ALA A 28 -9.67 -2.56 -4.66
N PRO A 29 -8.53 -1.93 -4.34
CA PRO A 29 -7.23 -2.37 -4.85
C PRO A 29 -6.86 -3.78 -4.37
N ASN A 30 -7.16 -4.15 -3.12
CA ASN A 30 -6.87 -5.50 -2.62
C ASN A 30 -7.70 -6.57 -3.35
N THR A 31 -8.97 -6.29 -3.63
CA THR A 31 -9.82 -7.17 -4.44
C THR A 31 -9.30 -7.26 -5.88
N ALA A 32 -8.85 -6.16 -6.46
CA ALA A 32 -8.27 -6.16 -7.79
C ALA A 32 -6.98 -7.00 -7.87
N PHE A 33 -6.10 -6.93 -6.87
CA PHE A 33 -4.90 -7.79 -6.81
C PHE A 33 -5.23 -9.28 -6.72
N LEU A 34 -6.35 -9.65 -6.11
CA LEU A 34 -6.83 -11.03 -6.05
C LEU A 34 -7.51 -11.45 -7.35
N LEU A 35 -8.42 -10.64 -7.87
CA LEU A 35 -9.28 -11.01 -8.99
C LEU A 35 -8.61 -10.83 -10.36
N ALA A 36 -7.72 -9.84 -10.53
CA ALA A 36 -7.16 -9.54 -11.84
C ALA A 36 -6.41 -10.73 -12.47
N PRO A 37 -5.54 -11.48 -11.77
CA PRO A 37 -4.89 -12.65 -12.34
C PRO A 37 -5.90 -13.74 -12.76
N LEU A 38 -6.91 -13.97 -11.93
CA LEU A 38 -7.95 -14.99 -12.21
C LEU A 38 -8.81 -14.60 -13.41
N MET A 39 -9.17 -13.32 -13.51
CA MET A 39 -9.92 -12.80 -14.66
C MET A 39 -9.11 -12.87 -15.95
N VAL A 40 -7.82 -12.54 -15.89
CA VAL A 40 -6.93 -12.62 -17.05
C VAL A 40 -6.81 -14.07 -17.52
N GLU A 41 -6.58 -15.01 -16.63
CA GLU A 41 -6.42 -16.43 -16.98
C GLU A 41 -7.73 -17.00 -17.55
N ALA A 42 -8.87 -16.69 -16.96
CA ALA A 42 -10.17 -17.09 -17.49
C ALA A 42 -10.47 -16.44 -18.86
N ALA A 43 -10.07 -15.20 -19.07
CA ALA A 43 -10.31 -14.49 -20.33
C ALA A 43 -9.42 -14.97 -21.45
N LEU A 44 -8.12 -15.26 -21.21
CA LEU A 44 -7.17 -15.71 -22.23
C LEU A 44 -7.54 -17.06 -22.85
N GLY A 45 -8.34 -17.88 -22.17
CA GLY A 45 -8.89 -19.12 -22.72
C GLY A 45 -10.04 -18.91 -23.73
N VAL A 46 -10.62 -17.70 -23.78
CA VAL A 46 -11.86 -17.41 -24.55
C VAL A 46 -11.67 -16.24 -25.52
N VAL A 47 -10.90 -15.22 -25.14
CA VAL A 47 -10.73 -13.98 -25.92
C VAL A 47 -9.26 -13.60 -26.05
N GLU A 48 -8.94 -12.93 -27.14
CA GLU A 48 -7.62 -12.34 -27.34
C GLU A 48 -7.38 -11.22 -26.29
N TRP A 49 -6.15 -11.09 -25.80
CA TRP A 49 -5.79 -10.12 -24.76
C TRP A 49 -6.16 -8.66 -25.13
N ARG A 50 -6.09 -8.31 -26.45
CA ARG A 50 -6.51 -6.98 -26.92
C ARG A 50 -7.99 -6.73 -26.71
N THR A 51 -8.81 -7.73 -26.98
CA THR A 51 -10.26 -7.68 -26.74
C THR A 51 -10.56 -7.54 -25.24
N GLY A 52 -9.84 -8.28 -24.39
CA GLY A 52 -9.92 -8.13 -22.93
C GLY A 52 -9.64 -6.70 -22.47
N LEU A 53 -8.59 -6.06 -23.00
CA LEU A 53 -8.27 -4.66 -22.67
C LEU A 53 -9.35 -3.68 -23.18
N MET A 54 -9.92 -3.91 -24.36
CA MET A 54 -11.03 -3.10 -24.88
C MET A 54 -12.26 -3.20 -23.99
N VAL A 55 -12.63 -4.40 -23.56
CA VAL A 55 -13.76 -4.62 -22.63
C VAL A 55 -13.54 -3.87 -21.31
N LEU A 56 -12.35 -3.97 -20.73
CA LEU A 56 -12.01 -3.20 -19.52
C LEU A 56 -12.07 -1.68 -19.76
N GLY A 57 -11.61 -1.21 -20.92
CA GLY A 57 -11.71 0.20 -21.31
C GLY A 57 -13.17 0.68 -21.43
N PHE A 58 -14.03 -0.07 -22.07
CA PHE A 58 -15.47 0.25 -22.15
C PHE A 58 -16.15 0.21 -20.79
N ALA A 59 -15.80 -0.78 -19.95
CA ALA A 59 -16.31 -0.84 -18.58
C ALA A 59 -15.90 0.39 -17.77
N ALA A 60 -14.63 0.83 -17.89
CA ALA A 60 -14.15 2.04 -17.23
C ALA A 60 -14.89 3.31 -17.72
N LEU A 61 -15.15 3.42 -19.03
CA LEU A 61 -15.94 4.54 -19.59
C LEU A 61 -17.39 4.51 -19.11
N ALA A 62 -18.01 3.33 -19.04
CA ALA A 62 -19.36 3.18 -18.51
C ALA A 62 -19.43 3.60 -17.02
N LEU A 63 -18.46 3.16 -16.21
CA LEU A 63 -18.34 3.57 -14.81
C LEU A 63 -18.12 5.09 -14.66
N ALA A 64 -17.31 5.70 -15.53
CA ALA A 64 -17.13 7.15 -15.55
C ALA A 64 -18.43 7.88 -15.87
N GLY A 65 -19.23 7.36 -16.83
CA GLY A 65 -20.54 7.87 -17.15
C GLY A 65 -21.53 7.78 -15.98
N ILE A 66 -21.58 6.63 -15.31
CA ILE A 66 -22.42 6.42 -14.11
C ILE A 66 -21.96 7.37 -12.98
N PHE A 67 -20.67 7.51 -12.78
CA PHE A 67 -20.12 8.42 -11.77
C PHE A 67 -20.49 9.89 -12.07
N LYS A 68 -20.38 10.30 -13.34
CA LYS A 68 -20.80 11.65 -13.76
C LYS A 68 -22.29 11.89 -13.51
N TRP A 69 -23.12 10.88 -13.70
CA TRP A 69 -24.58 10.99 -13.56
C TRP A 69 -25.06 10.92 -12.11
N ARG A 70 -24.45 10.06 -11.29
CA ARG A 70 -24.86 9.81 -9.88
C ARG A 70 -23.80 10.12 -8.85
N GLY A 71 -22.59 10.40 -9.27
CA GLY A 71 -21.47 10.65 -8.37
C GLY A 71 -21.59 12.00 -7.69
N TRP A 72 -21.26 12.02 -6.41
CA TRP A 72 -21.24 13.22 -5.61
C TRP A 72 -19.78 13.66 -5.45
N GLY A 73 -19.43 14.81 -6.05
CA GLY A 73 -18.12 15.42 -5.87
C GLY A 73 -17.93 15.97 -4.46
N ALA A 74 -16.69 16.28 -4.09
CA ALA A 74 -16.41 17.08 -2.91
C ALA A 74 -16.66 18.56 -3.21
N ASP A 75 -17.21 19.29 -2.26
CA ASP A 75 -17.56 20.71 -2.39
C ASP A 75 -16.37 21.64 -2.02
N TYR A 76 -15.13 21.15 -2.12
CA TYR A 76 -13.95 21.97 -1.86
C TYR A 76 -13.04 22.05 -3.08
N CYS A 77 -12.41 23.22 -3.24
CA CYS A 77 -11.36 23.41 -4.23
C CYS A 77 -10.00 23.15 -3.57
N GLY A 78 -9.28 22.13 -4.03
CA GLY A 78 -7.90 21.89 -3.65
C GLY A 78 -6.98 23.00 -4.22
N GLU A 79 -5.79 23.13 -3.66
CA GLU A 79 -4.75 24.01 -4.21
C GLU A 79 -4.25 23.50 -5.56
N ILE A 80 -3.86 24.45 -6.43
CA ILE A 80 -3.18 24.13 -7.67
C ILE A 80 -1.70 23.85 -7.35
N PRO A 81 -1.05 22.86 -7.99
CA PRO A 81 0.37 22.61 -7.81
C PRO A 81 1.17 23.85 -8.22
N ASP A 82 1.72 24.57 -7.24
CA ASP A 82 2.61 25.71 -7.43
C ASP A 82 3.95 25.42 -6.74
N ARG A 83 5.01 26.11 -7.19
CA ARG A 83 6.36 26.01 -6.62
C ARG A 83 6.38 26.29 -5.12
N ARG A 84 5.56 27.22 -4.64
CA ARG A 84 5.45 27.54 -3.21
C ARG A 84 4.87 26.38 -2.40
N VAL A 85 3.79 25.76 -2.90
CA VAL A 85 3.15 24.60 -2.24
C VAL A 85 4.11 23.42 -2.24
N MET A 86 4.78 23.17 -3.36
CA MET A 86 5.78 22.09 -3.46
C MET A 86 6.95 22.31 -2.50
N ALA A 87 7.49 23.54 -2.42
CA ALA A 87 8.56 23.89 -1.48
C ALA A 87 8.09 23.73 -0.01
N ALA A 88 6.86 24.14 0.30
CA ALA A 88 6.28 24.00 1.63
C ALA A 88 6.12 22.53 2.05
N ILE A 89 5.74 21.63 1.12
CA ILE A 89 5.68 20.19 1.37
C ILE A 89 7.09 19.64 1.57
N ALA A 90 8.03 19.98 0.68
CA ALA A 90 9.41 19.52 0.74
C ALA A 90 10.17 20.02 1.99
N ALA A 91 9.78 21.16 2.54
CA ALA A 91 10.37 21.69 3.78
C ALA A 91 9.94 20.93 5.05
N LYS A 92 8.88 20.08 4.98
CA LYS A 92 8.38 19.34 6.13
C LYS A 92 9.07 17.98 6.25
N PRO A 93 9.87 17.71 7.31
CA PRO A 93 10.47 16.39 7.52
C PRO A 93 9.44 15.26 7.57
N ALA A 94 8.25 15.52 8.13
CA ALA A 94 7.16 14.55 8.18
C ALA A 94 6.71 14.09 6.78
N ALA A 95 6.76 14.96 5.76
CA ALA A 95 6.43 14.56 4.38
C ALA A 95 7.41 13.52 3.83
N TRP A 96 8.71 13.72 4.04
CA TRP A 96 9.74 12.75 3.63
C TRP A 96 9.64 11.44 4.39
N LEU A 97 9.38 11.48 5.70
CA LEU A 97 9.14 10.29 6.49
C LEU A 97 7.90 9.52 6.01
N MET A 98 6.85 10.22 5.60
CA MET A 98 5.67 9.58 5.01
C MET A 98 5.95 9.00 3.63
N MET A 99 6.69 9.71 2.76
CA MET A 99 7.13 9.16 1.47
C MET A 99 7.93 7.87 1.64
N LEU A 100 8.88 7.87 2.57
CA LEU A 100 9.66 6.67 2.91
C LEU A 100 8.76 5.57 3.49
N SER A 101 7.84 5.92 4.41
CA SER A 101 6.92 4.94 5.01
C SER A 101 6.02 4.29 3.96
N PHE A 102 5.47 5.06 3.02
CA PHE A 102 4.71 4.50 1.90
C PHE A 102 5.59 3.66 0.97
N GLY A 103 6.84 4.10 0.71
CA GLY A 103 7.81 3.30 -0.04
C GLY A 103 8.05 1.93 0.59
N ILE A 104 8.24 1.87 1.90
CA ILE A 104 8.41 0.64 2.67
C ILE A 104 7.11 -0.19 2.68
N GLY A 105 5.95 0.42 2.87
CA GLY A 105 4.66 -0.26 2.78
C GLY A 105 4.44 -0.92 1.42
N ILE A 106 4.74 -0.20 0.32
CA ILE A 106 4.68 -0.73 -1.05
C ILE A 106 5.74 -1.81 -1.29
N SER A 107 6.94 -1.67 -0.68
CA SER A 107 7.98 -2.70 -0.76
C SER A 107 7.50 -4.05 -0.24
N GLY A 108 6.80 -4.06 0.91
CA GLY A 108 6.28 -5.28 1.52
C GLY A 108 5.06 -5.87 0.80
N THR A 109 4.28 -5.07 0.06
CA THR A 109 3.04 -5.52 -0.57
C THR A 109 3.16 -5.77 -2.08
N LEU A 110 3.91 -4.95 -2.78
CA LEU A 110 4.11 -5.05 -4.23
C LEU A 110 5.54 -5.48 -4.56
N GLY A 111 6.54 -4.78 -4.02
CA GLY A 111 7.93 -5.00 -4.38
C GLY A 111 8.40 -6.43 -4.09
N LEU A 112 8.24 -6.88 -2.85
CA LEU A 112 8.58 -8.25 -2.44
C LEU A 112 7.73 -9.29 -3.21
N TYR A 113 6.41 -9.07 -3.28
CA TYR A 113 5.50 -10.04 -3.89
C TYR A 113 5.67 -10.20 -5.40
N SER A 114 6.20 -9.20 -6.10
CA SER A 114 6.53 -9.32 -7.52
C SER A 114 7.67 -10.31 -7.78
N MET A 115 8.59 -10.45 -6.82
CA MET A 115 9.77 -11.32 -6.93
C MET A 115 9.65 -12.62 -6.12
N LEU A 116 8.67 -12.71 -5.22
CA LEU A 116 8.50 -13.86 -4.33
C LEU A 116 8.24 -15.19 -5.08
N PRO A 117 7.45 -15.25 -6.20
CA PRO A 117 7.33 -16.48 -6.98
C PRO A 117 8.67 -16.99 -7.48
N LEU A 118 9.52 -16.07 -7.97
CA LEU A 118 10.85 -16.42 -8.47
C LEU A 118 11.72 -17.00 -7.34
N PHE A 119 11.73 -16.34 -6.17
CA PHE A 119 12.43 -16.83 -4.97
C PHE A 119 11.98 -18.24 -4.56
N LEU A 120 10.66 -18.49 -4.52
CA LEU A 120 10.13 -19.80 -4.14
C LEU A 120 10.52 -20.91 -5.12
N VAL A 121 10.64 -20.58 -6.40
CA VAL A 121 11.07 -21.53 -7.43
C VAL A 121 12.59 -21.72 -7.40
N SER A 122 13.38 -20.63 -7.38
CA SER A 122 14.84 -20.70 -7.50
C SER A 122 15.51 -21.25 -6.22
N ASP A 123 15.14 -20.74 -5.05
CA ASP A 123 15.85 -21.03 -3.80
C ASP A 123 15.23 -22.20 -3.03
N HIS A 124 13.92 -22.46 -3.24
CA HIS A 124 13.19 -23.51 -2.54
C HIS A 124 12.74 -24.67 -3.45
N GLY A 125 13.02 -24.63 -4.76
CA GLY A 125 12.68 -25.68 -5.71
C GLY A 125 11.19 -25.96 -5.84
N MET A 126 10.34 -24.96 -5.51
CA MET A 126 8.88 -25.14 -5.62
C MET A 126 8.47 -25.16 -7.09
N GLU A 127 7.48 -25.99 -7.41
CA GLU A 127 6.85 -25.94 -8.71
C GLU A 127 6.21 -24.56 -8.95
N ARG A 128 6.42 -23.99 -10.14
CA ARG A 128 5.96 -22.64 -10.49
C ARG A 128 4.46 -22.44 -10.26
N GLN A 129 3.64 -23.43 -10.67
CA GLN A 129 2.19 -23.35 -10.51
C GLN A 129 1.81 -23.32 -9.03
N TRP A 130 2.47 -24.13 -8.20
CA TRP A 130 2.24 -24.15 -6.77
C TRP A 130 2.66 -22.83 -6.10
N ALA A 131 3.84 -22.28 -6.44
CA ALA A 131 4.31 -21.01 -5.91
C ALA A 131 3.32 -19.86 -6.21
N ASN A 132 2.84 -19.76 -7.46
CA ASN A 132 1.85 -18.77 -7.85
C ASN A 132 0.51 -18.94 -7.11
N SER A 133 0.03 -20.18 -6.98
CA SER A 133 -1.21 -20.49 -6.24
C SER A 133 -1.09 -20.11 -4.77
N LEU A 134 0.04 -20.45 -4.15
CA LEU A 134 0.32 -20.11 -2.74
C LEU A 134 0.23 -18.60 -2.51
N LEU A 135 0.83 -17.80 -3.40
CA LEU A 135 0.77 -16.34 -3.30
C LEU A 135 -0.64 -15.80 -3.53
N ALA A 136 -1.37 -16.34 -4.49
CA ALA A 136 -2.76 -15.93 -4.72
C ALA A 136 -3.63 -16.18 -3.48
N PHE A 137 -3.55 -17.39 -2.90
CA PHE A 137 -4.30 -17.73 -1.68
C PHE A 137 -3.88 -16.90 -0.47
N SER A 138 -2.60 -16.55 -0.33
CA SER A 138 -2.12 -15.72 0.79
C SER A 138 -2.76 -14.34 0.82
N ARG A 139 -3.24 -13.83 -0.33
CA ARG A 139 -3.90 -12.53 -0.44
C ARG A 139 -5.33 -12.50 0.08
N VAL A 140 -6.00 -13.65 0.19
CA VAL A 140 -7.40 -13.70 0.66
C VAL A 140 -7.55 -13.11 2.05
N GLY A 141 -6.64 -13.43 2.97
CA GLY A 141 -6.63 -12.88 4.33
C GLY A 141 -6.45 -11.36 4.38
N SER A 142 -5.80 -10.78 3.38
CA SER A 142 -5.55 -9.33 3.32
C SER A 142 -6.82 -8.50 3.19
N LEU A 143 -7.89 -9.05 2.61
CA LEU A 143 -9.18 -8.35 2.48
C LEU A 143 -9.78 -8.02 3.85
N ALA A 144 -9.83 -8.99 4.76
CA ALA A 144 -10.30 -8.78 6.12
C ALA A 144 -9.33 -7.94 6.95
N ALA A 145 -8.03 -8.13 6.74
CA ALA A 145 -6.97 -7.44 7.47
C ALA A 145 -6.94 -5.92 7.21
N ALA A 146 -7.31 -5.46 6.02
CA ALA A 146 -7.45 -4.03 5.75
C ALA A 146 -8.43 -3.36 6.71
N GLY A 147 -9.58 -4.00 6.97
CA GLY A 147 -10.57 -3.53 7.95
C GLY A 147 -10.01 -3.48 9.37
N PHE A 148 -9.26 -4.51 9.78
CA PHE A 148 -8.58 -4.53 11.08
C PHE A 148 -7.53 -3.40 11.20
N GLY A 149 -6.73 -3.17 10.17
CA GLY A 149 -5.76 -2.08 10.12
C GLY A 149 -6.41 -0.70 10.28
N GLY A 150 -7.55 -0.49 9.62
CA GLY A 150 -8.34 0.74 9.77
C GLY A 150 -8.92 0.92 11.17
N TRP A 151 -9.49 -0.15 11.74
CA TRP A 151 -9.96 -0.13 13.13
C TRP A 151 -8.83 0.15 14.12
N ALA A 152 -7.67 -0.47 13.95
CA ALA A 152 -6.51 -0.25 14.80
C ALA A 152 -5.99 1.19 14.69
N ALA A 153 -5.99 1.78 13.49
CA ALA A 153 -5.62 3.17 13.28
C ALA A 153 -6.56 4.14 14.01
N ASP A 154 -7.86 3.86 14.00
CA ASP A 154 -8.85 4.70 14.71
C ASP A 154 -8.77 4.51 16.24
N ARG A 155 -8.42 3.29 16.71
CA ARG A 155 -8.41 2.95 18.15
C ARG A 155 -7.11 3.31 18.86
N PHE A 156 -5.97 3.00 18.23
CA PHE A 156 -4.63 3.16 18.84
C PHE A 156 -3.84 4.31 18.22
N GLY A 157 -4.42 4.98 17.23
CA GLY A 157 -3.78 6.03 16.45
C GLY A 157 -2.96 5.49 15.26
N PRO A 158 -2.94 6.24 14.16
CA PRO A 158 -2.30 5.79 12.91
C PRO A 158 -0.78 5.60 13.06
N ARG A 159 -0.09 6.46 13.80
CA ARG A 159 1.34 6.36 14.07
C ARG A 159 1.71 5.05 14.77
N THR A 160 0.99 4.69 15.84
CA THR A 160 1.21 3.45 16.60
C THR A 160 0.94 2.23 15.73
N THR A 161 -0.13 2.27 14.94
CA THR A 161 -0.50 1.19 14.02
C THR A 161 0.59 0.97 12.98
N ILE A 162 1.08 2.03 12.33
CA ILE A 162 2.19 1.94 11.35
C ILE A 162 3.44 1.33 12.00
N ARG A 163 3.79 1.78 13.21
CA ARG A 163 4.96 1.27 13.94
C ARG A 163 4.88 -0.23 14.19
N VAL A 164 3.75 -0.71 14.71
CA VAL A 164 3.53 -2.14 14.99
C VAL A 164 3.53 -2.95 13.70
N VAL A 165 2.85 -2.46 12.67
CA VAL A 165 2.80 -3.12 11.36
C VAL A 165 4.20 -3.24 10.76
N PHE A 166 5.02 -2.20 10.78
CA PHE A 166 6.39 -2.26 10.26
C PHE A 166 7.29 -3.19 11.06
N LEU A 167 7.17 -3.17 12.39
CA LEU A 167 7.92 -4.09 13.24
C LEU A 167 7.60 -5.55 12.91
N LEU A 168 6.31 -5.91 12.97
CA LEU A 168 5.88 -7.29 12.76
C LEU A 168 6.04 -7.76 11.31
N SER A 169 5.70 -6.90 10.34
CA SER A 169 5.88 -7.21 8.92
C SER A 169 7.36 -7.35 8.56
N GLY A 170 8.22 -6.47 9.11
CA GLY A 170 9.66 -6.57 8.91
C GLY A 170 10.25 -7.88 9.43
N LEU A 171 9.86 -8.30 10.64
CA LEU A 171 10.26 -9.60 11.20
C LEU A 171 9.78 -10.78 10.35
N LEU A 172 8.54 -10.72 9.82
CA LEU A 172 8.05 -11.75 8.90
C LEU A 172 8.80 -11.76 7.57
N ILE A 173 9.13 -10.59 7.02
CA ILE A 173 9.94 -10.49 5.79
C ILE A 173 11.35 -11.08 6.05
N MET A 174 11.97 -10.79 7.20
CA MET A 174 13.23 -11.44 7.55
C MET A 174 13.06 -12.96 7.65
N GLY A 175 11.96 -13.42 8.24
CA GLY A 175 11.60 -14.84 8.30
C GLY A 175 11.49 -15.48 6.92
N LEU A 176 10.87 -14.81 5.93
CA LEU A 176 10.80 -15.30 4.53
C LEU A 176 12.19 -15.59 3.95
N GLY A 177 13.20 -14.78 4.29
CA GLY A 177 14.57 -14.97 3.79
C GLY A 177 15.33 -16.15 4.41
N VAL A 178 14.88 -16.68 5.56
CA VAL A 178 15.62 -17.75 6.29
C VAL A 178 14.80 -19.02 6.54
N LEU A 179 13.46 -18.90 6.64
CA LEU A 179 12.60 -20.03 6.95
C LEU A 179 12.50 -20.99 5.77
N ARG A 180 12.24 -22.26 6.10
CA ARG A 180 12.02 -23.34 5.13
C ARG A 180 10.79 -24.16 5.52
N GLY A 181 10.26 -24.93 4.55
CA GLY A 181 9.12 -25.83 4.76
C GLY A 181 7.87 -25.12 5.32
N PRO A 182 7.20 -25.70 6.32
CA PRO A 182 5.94 -25.15 6.85
C PRO A 182 6.07 -23.72 7.41
N GLY A 183 7.24 -23.36 7.99
CA GLY A 183 7.49 -22.03 8.52
C GLY A 183 7.52 -20.96 7.42
N LEU A 184 8.10 -21.26 6.26
CA LEU A 184 8.08 -20.38 5.10
C LEU A 184 6.65 -20.18 4.59
N ILE A 185 5.87 -21.26 4.46
CA ILE A 185 4.47 -21.21 4.03
C ILE A 185 3.66 -20.31 4.99
N ALA A 186 3.80 -20.50 6.29
CA ALA A 186 3.15 -19.65 7.28
C ALA A 186 3.53 -18.17 7.13
N ALA A 187 4.82 -17.88 6.91
CA ALA A 187 5.29 -16.51 6.69
C ALA A 187 4.71 -15.89 5.40
N VAL A 188 4.59 -16.67 4.32
CA VAL A 188 3.96 -16.25 3.05
C VAL A 188 2.49 -15.88 3.26
N PHE A 189 1.75 -16.57 4.13
CA PHE A 189 0.37 -16.24 4.44
C PHE A 189 0.23 -15.06 5.41
N CYS A 190 1.06 -14.97 6.43
CA CYS A 190 0.93 -13.96 7.48
C CYS A 190 1.43 -12.57 7.02
N GLN A 191 2.47 -12.52 6.19
CA GLN A 191 3.11 -11.26 5.82
C GLN A 191 2.15 -10.30 5.08
N PRO A 192 1.39 -10.69 4.02
CA PRO A 192 0.50 -9.76 3.32
C PRO A 192 -0.67 -9.31 4.19
N VAL A 193 -1.13 -10.16 5.12
CA VAL A 193 -2.17 -9.82 6.09
C VAL A 193 -1.74 -8.67 6.98
N LEU A 194 -0.50 -8.66 7.45
CA LEU A 194 0.05 -7.55 8.24
C LEU A 194 0.37 -6.34 7.37
N ALA A 195 1.00 -6.55 6.22
CA ALA A 195 1.47 -5.45 5.38
C ALA A 195 0.32 -4.56 4.90
N VAL A 196 -0.84 -5.13 4.57
CA VAL A 196 -2.00 -4.36 4.10
C VAL A 196 -2.57 -3.43 5.16
N CYS A 197 -2.41 -3.74 6.45
CA CYS A 197 -2.85 -2.89 7.55
C CYS A 197 -2.16 -1.51 7.59
N PHE A 198 -1.03 -1.37 6.89
CA PHE A 198 -0.32 -0.11 6.75
C PHE A 198 -1.16 0.97 6.04
N PHE A 199 -1.84 0.63 4.93
CA PHE A 199 -2.42 1.64 4.05
C PHE A 199 -3.52 2.48 4.69
N PRO A 200 -4.54 1.93 5.37
CA PRO A 200 -5.53 2.74 6.06
C PRO A 200 -4.91 3.67 7.11
N ALA A 201 -3.94 3.17 7.87
CA ALA A 201 -3.23 3.96 8.86
C ALA A 201 -2.33 5.03 8.20
N GLY A 202 -1.62 4.65 7.13
CA GLY A 202 -0.75 5.55 6.38
C GLY A 202 -1.51 6.71 5.76
N PHE A 203 -2.61 6.44 5.06
CA PHE A 203 -3.45 7.50 4.47
C PHE A 203 -4.12 8.36 5.54
N SER A 204 -4.57 7.78 6.65
CA SER A 204 -5.11 8.55 7.77
C SER A 204 -4.06 9.51 8.34
N LEU A 205 -2.82 9.07 8.55
CA LEU A 205 -1.74 9.92 9.04
C LEU A 205 -1.32 10.97 8.00
N LEU A 206 -1.18 10.58 6.73
CA LEU A 206 -0.83 11.50 5.64
C LEU A 206 -1.85 12.63 5.52
N SER A 207 -3.14 12.31 5.69
CA SER A 207 -4.21 13.30 5.69
C SER A 207 -4.15 14.26 6.89
N ARG A 208 -3.72 13.79 8.07
CA ARG A 208 -3.58 14.61 9.29
C ARG A 208 -2.41 15.60 9.22
N ILE A 209 -1.30 15.24 8.58
CA ILE A 209 -0.13 16.13 8.43
C ILE A 209 -0.25 17.12 7.28
N SER A 210 -1.23 16.95 6.43
CA SER A 210 -1.51 17.80 5.28
C SER A 210 -2.54 18.87 5.64
N SER A 211 -2.41 20.09 5.11
CA SER A 211 -3.52 21.03 5.17
C SER A 211 -4.66 20.53 4.28
N ARG A 212 -5.90 20.86 4.63
CA ARG A 212 -7.08 20.45 3.85
C ARG A 212 -6.98 20.85 2.37
N ARG A 213 -6.37 22.00 2.07
CA ARG A 213 -6.19 22.49 0.70
C ARG A 213 -5.08 21.78 -0.07
N SER A 214 -3.95 21.45 0.58
CA SER A 214 -2.80 20.83 -0.07
C SER A 214 -2.77 19.29 0.01
N GLN A 215 -3.76 18.65 0.61
CA GLN A 215 -3.80 17.20 0.83
C GLN A 215 -3.72 16.42 -0.48
N ASN A 216 -4.45 16.84 -1.52
CA ASN A 216 -4.41 16.23 -2.85
C ASN A 216 -3.00 16.28 -3.46
N ILE A 217 -2.28 17.40 -3.30
CA ILE A 217 -0.91 17.56 -3.81
C ILE A 217 0.05 16.69 -2.99
N THR A 218 -0.08 16.69 -1.66
CA THR A 218 0.77 15.85 -0.80
C THR A 218 0.65 14.37 -1.17
N ILE A 219 -0.56 13.87 -1.39
CA ILE A 219 -0.78 12.48 -1.81
C ILE A 219 -0.24 12.26 -3.24
N ALA A 220 -0.49 13.21 -4.16
CA ALA A 220 -0.03 13.12 -5.55
C ALA A 220 1.50 13.09 -5.68
N VAL A 221 2.23 13.65 -4.73
CA VAL A 221 3.71 13.59 -4.69
C VAL A 221 4.18 12.35 -3.93
N THR A 222 3.56 12.04 -2.79
CA THR A 222 3.98 10.92 -1.92
C THR A 222 3.87 9.58 -2.63
N ILE A 223 2.74 9.31 -3.31
CA ILE A 223 2.47 7.98 -3.85
C ILE A 223 3.40 7.61 -5.03
N PRO A 224 3.65 8.46 -6.05
CA PRO A 224 4.61 8.12 -7.09
C PRO A 224 6.03 7.89 -6.56
N MET A 225 6.49 8.71 -5.59
CA MET A 225 7.79 8.52 -4.95
C MET A 225 7.86 7.20 -4.19
N ALA A 226 6.78 6.82 -3.52
CA ALA A 226 6.68 5.56 -2.83
C ALA A 226 6.69 4.35 -3.79
N PHE A 227 6.03 4.47 -4.95
CA PHE A 227 6.08 3.43 -6.01
C PHE A 227 7.47 3.33 -6.65
N LEU A 228 8.19 4.45 -6.82
CA LEU A 228 9.57 4.41 -7.30
C LEU A 228 10.46 3.57 -6.35
N ILE A 229 10.31 3.75 -5.04
CA ILE A 229 11.05 2.99 -4.03
C ILE A 229 10.54 1.55 -3.97
N GLY A 230 9.28 1.36 -3.61
CA GLY A 230 8.74 0.04 -3.28
C GLY A 230 8.42 -0.82 -4.48
N GLY A 231 7.95 -0.24 -5.57
CA GLY A 231 7.59 -0.93 -6.81
C GLY A 231 8.69 -0.96 -7.87
N GLY A 232 9.72 -0.13 -7.73
CA GLY A 232 10.84 -0.02 -8.67
C GLY A 232 12.16 -0.50 -8.07
N ILE A 233 12.74 0.27 -7.14
CA ILE A 233 14.08 -0.01 -6.58
C ILE A 233 14.13 -1.36 -5.89
N VAL A 234 13.11 -1.71 -5.09
CA VAL A 234 13.10 -2.96 -4.32
C VAL A 234 13.05 -4.20 -5.21
N PRO A 235 12.15 -4.33 -6.20
CA PRO A 235 12.21 -5.47 -7.12
C PRO A 235 13.52 -5.56 -7.89
N LEU A 236 14.07 -4.42 -8.33
CA LEU A 236 15.37 -4.38 -9.01
C LEU A 236 16.49 -4.91 -8.11
N PHE A 237 16.53 -4.48 -6.85
CA PHE A 237 17.50 -4.95 -5.86
C PHE A 237 17.35 -6.45 -5.59
N LEU A 238 16.10 -6.93 -5.42
CA LEU A 238 15.81 -8.36 -5.24
C LEU A 238 16.26 -9.19 -6.44
N GLY A 239 15.97 -8.72 -7.67
CA GLY A 239 16.40 -9.40 -8.89
C GLY A 239 17.93 -9.47 -9.00
N TRP A 240 18.60 -8.33 -8.79
CA TRP A 240 20.06 -8.27 -8.85
C TRP A 240 20.75 -9.21 -7.83
N MET A 241 20.27 -9.24 -6.60
CA MET A 241 20.78 -10.16 -5.59
C MET A 241 20.40 -11.62 -5.88
N GLY A 242 19.21 -11.83 -6.47
CA GLY A 242 18.74 -13.15 -6.89
C GLY A 242 19.61 -13.74 -8.00
N ASP A 243 20.03 -12.95 -8.98
CA ASP A 243 20.96 -13.35 -10.05
C ASP A 243 22.33 -13.75 -9.47
N ALA A 244 22.73 -13.19 -8.33
CA ALA A 244 23.93 -13.55 -7.60
C ALA A 244 23.75 -14.78 -6.66
N GLY A 245 22.57 -15.40 -6.62
CA GLY A 245 22.26 -16.51 -5.72
C GLY A 245 22.01 -16.11 -4.26
N GLU A 246 21.76 -14.83 -4.00
CA GLU A 246 21.67 -14.24 -2.66
C GLU A 246 20.24 -13.72 -2.37
N PHE A 247 19.22 -14.36 -2.95
CA PHE A 247 17.82 -13.89 -2.85
C PHE A 247 17.32 -13.81 -1.41
N GLY A 248 17.58 -14.87 -0.62
CA GLY A 248 17.20 -14.91 0.79
C GLY A 248 17.82 -13.78 1.61
N ARG A 249 19.11 -13.43 1.36
CA ARG A 249 19.78 -12.30 2.01
C ARG A 249 19.17 -10.96 1.62
N ALA A 250 18.81 -10.78 0.35
CA ALA A 250 18.15 -9.56 -0.11
C ALA A 250 16.80 -9.36 0.61
N ILE A 251 16.00 -10.42 0.72
CA ILE A 251 14.73 -10.40 1.46
C ILE A 251 14.96 -10.04 2.93
N MET A 252 15.98 -10.63 3.58
CA MET A 252 16.34 -10.28 4.96
C MET A 252 16.70 -8.80 5.12
N LEU A 253 17.46 -8.22 4.20
CA LEU A 253 17.82 -6.80 4.24
C LEU A 253 16.61 -5.90 4.12
N ILE A 254 15.65 -6.24 3.26
CA ILE A 254 14.37 -5.51 3.15
C ILE A 254 13.57 -5.63 4.45
N GLY A 255 13.51 -6.83 5.04
CA GLY A 255 12.87 -7.05 6.33
C GLY A 255 13.51 -6.23 7.45
N LEU A 256 14.84 -6.18 7.50
CA LEU A 256 15.59 -5.35 8.44
C LEU A 256 15.29 -3.86 8.24
N ALA A 257 15.33 -3.37 7.01
CA ALA A 257 14.98 -1.99 6.69
C ALA A 257 13.54 -1.65 7.12
N THR A 258 12.58 -2.56 6.87
CA THR A 258 11.19 -2.41 7.30
C THR A 258 11.09 -2.38 8.84
N THR A 259 11.82 -3.25 9.54
CA THR A 259 11.86 -3.27 11.01
C THR A 259 12.45 -1.97 11.57
N LEU A 260 13.55 -1.50 11.01
CA LEU A 260 14.20 -0.24 11.42
C LEU A 260 13.29 0.98 11.16
N ALA A 261 12.51 0.95 10.08
CA ALA A 261 11.53 2.00 9.78
C ALA A 261 10.44 2.13 10.85
N SER A 262 10.17 1.08 11.63
CA SER A 262 9.29 1.19 12.80
C SER A 262 9.79 2.25 13.80
N SER A 263 11.10 2.39 13.97
CA SER A 263 11.71 3.41 14.82
C SER A 263 11.62 4.81 14.20
N ALA A 264 11.77 4.91 12.86
CA ALA A 264 11.64 6.19 12.16
C ALA A 264 10.24 6.81 12.30
N THR A 265 9.21 5.99 12.55
CA THR A 265 7.85 6.49 12.84
C THR A 265 7.79 7.35 14.10
N LEU A 266 8.79 7.30 14.98
CA LEU A 266 8.87 8.18 16.17
C LEU A 266 9.02 9.67 15.78
N GLY A 267 9.58 9.96 14.62
CA GLY A 267 9.67 11.31 14.06
C GLY A 267 8.37 11.82 13.43
N LEU A 268 7.35 10.97 13.30
CA LEU A 268 6.04 11.38 12.78
C LEU A 268 5.20 12.05 13.89
N PRO A 269 4.29 12.98 13.54
CA PRO A 269 3.43 13.64 14.52
C PRO A 269 2.63 12.64 15.35
N GLY A 270 2.55 12.89 16.66
CA GLY A 270 1.73 12.10 17.59
C GLY A 270 0.24 12.44 17.49
N PRO A 271 -0.60 11.79 18.30
CA PRO A 271 -2.05 12.02 18.31
C PRO A 271 -2.49 13.43 18.75
N GLU A 272 -1.60 14.24 19.29
CA GLU A 272 -1.91 15.56 19.90
C GLU A 272 -2.10 16.70 18.87
N VAL A 273 -2.02 16.44 17.56
CA VAL A 273 -2.19 17.50 16.54
C VAL A 273 -3.65 17.60 16.06
N ASP A 274 -4.61 17.17 16.85
CA ASP A 274 -6.05 17.28 16.54
C ASP A 274 -6.71 18.53 17.15
N THR A 275 -6.05 19.68 17.17
CA THR A 275 -6.74 20.96 17.30
C THR A 275 -6.83 21.60 15.91
N PRO A 276 -8.02 21.65 15.29
CA PRO A 276 -8.24 22.59 14.20
C PRO A 276 -8.21 23.99 14.81
N GLU A 277 -7.08 24.67 14.72
CA GLU A 277 -7.08 26.12 14.84
C GLU A 277 -7.92 26.67 13.68
N GLY A 278 -9.06 27.26 14.01
CA GLY A 278 -9.80 28.12 13.12
C GLY A 278 -11.20 27.62 12.72
N ILE A 279 -12.10 27.52 13.70
CA ILE A 279 -13.50 27.93 13.49
C ILE A 279 -13.70 29.10 14.47
N ALA A 280 -13.37 30.28 14.02
CA ALA A 280 -13.90 31.54 14.50
C ALA A 280 -14.35 32.34 13.26
#